data_f1716ec1946770386f060c73035e501c
#
_entry.id   f1716ec1946770386f060c73035e501c
#
_cell.length_a   1.000
_cell.length_b   1.000
_cell.length_c   1.000
_cell.angle_alpha   90.00
_cell.angle_beta   90.00
_cell.angle_gamma   90.00
#
_symmetry.space_group_name_H-M   'P 1'
#
loop_
_entity.id
_entity.type
_entity.pdbx_description
1 polymer ?
#
loop_
_entity_poly.entity_id
_entity_poly.type
_entity_poly.pdbx_seq_one_letter_code
_entity_poly.pdbx_strand_id
1 'polypeptide(L)' 'MAMTAPEIERFIKEALPDATITISDLAGDGNHYSANVISTAFIGKNRVQQHQRVYAALKGRMGGELHALALQTSAPEG' A
#
# COMPACT_ATOMS: atom_id res chain seq x y z
N MET A 1 -8.70 -7.36 -14.41
CA MET A 1 -9.63 -6.72 -13.45
C MET A 1 -8.84 -5.93 -12.44
N ALA A 2 -9.37 -4.82 -12.01
CA ALA A 2 -8.69 -3.99 -11.01
C ALA A 2 -8.74 -4.67 -9.63
N MET A 3 -7.71 -4.43 -8.83
CA MET A 3 -7.70 -4.91 -7.44
C MET A 3 -8.70 -4.10 -6.62
N THR A 4 -9.40 -4.76 -5.72
CA THR A 4 -10.27 -4.07 -4.76
C THR A 4 -9.47 -3.56 -3.57
N ALA A 5 -10.04 -2.61 -2.83
CA ALA A 5 -9.39 -2.09 -1.63
C ALA A 5 -9.07 -3.21 -0.61
N PRO A 6 -10.00 -4.14 -0.30
CA PRO A 6 -9.67 -5.26 0.58
C PRO A 6 -8.54 -6.14 0.09
N GLU A 7 -8.41 -6.33 -1.22
CA GLU A 7 -7.30 -7.11 -1.78
C GLU A 7 -5.96 -6.41 -1.59
N ILE A 8 -5.93 -5.10 -1.86
CA ILE A 8 -4.71 -4.30 -1.66
C ILE A 8 -4.28 -4.38 -0.19
N GLU A 9 -5.21 -4.15 0.72
CA GLU A 9 -4.94 -4.23 2.15
C GLU A 9 -4.40 -5.60 2.54
N ARG A 10 -5.00 -6.65 2.04
CA ARG A 10 -4.59 -8.02 2.36
C ARG A 10 -3.17 -8.31 1.90
N PHE A 11 -2.82 -7.92 0.67
CA PHE A 11 -1.48 -8.16 0.16
C PHE A 11 -0.43 -7.38 0.96
N ILE A 12 -0.74 -6.14 1.33
CA ILE A 12 0.17 -5.35 2.16
C ILE A 12 0.31 -5.98 3.54
N LYS A 13 -0.79 -6.41 4.14
CA LYS A 13 -0.77 -7.04 5.46
C LYS A 13 -0.01 -8.36 5.49
N GLU A 14 -0.02 -9.11 4.41
CA GLU A 14 0.76 -10.35 4.33
C GLU A 14 2.26 -10.09 4.46
N ALA A 15 2.73 -8.99 3.87
CA ALA A 15 4.14 -8.60 3.95
C ALA A 15 4.46 -7.82 5.22
N LEU A 16 3.50 -7.07 5.75
CA LEU A 16 3.66 -6.18 6.90
C LEU A 16 2.53 -6.44 7.89
N PRO A 17 2.60 -7.52 8.68
CA PRO A 17 1.48 -7.93 9.54
C PRO A 17 1.07 -6.92 10.60
N ASP A 18 2.01 -6.06 11.01
CA ASP A 18 1.74 -5.01 12.01
C ASP A 18 1.21 -3.72 11.39
N ALA A 19 1.10 -3.66 10.07
CA ALA A 19 0.75 -2.40 9.39
C ALA A 19 -0.68 -1.96 9.68
N THR A 20 -0.83 -0.67 9.87
CA THR A 20 -2.13 -0.02 9.86
C THR A 20 -2.33 0.54 8.45
N ILE A 21 -3.35 0.09 7.77
CA ILE A 21 -3.57 0.40 6.36
C ILE A 21 -4.93 1.05 6.20
N THR A 22 -4.93 2.21 5.55
CA THR A 22 -6.16 2.91 5.20
C THR A 22 -6.17 3.12 3.69
N ILE A 23 -7.18 2.61 3.02
CA ILE A 23 -7.29 2.71 1.56
C ILE A 23 -8.58 3.43 1.20
N SER A 24 -8.46 4.39 0.30
CA SER A 24 -9.59 5.15 -0.23
C SER A 24 -9.62 5.05 -1.75
N ASP A 25 -10.81 4.91 -2.30
CA ASP A 25 -11.03 4.93 -3.74
C ASP A 25 -11.26 6.36 -4.17
N LEU A 26 -10.27 6.96 -4.81
CA LEU A 26 -10.27 8.40 -5.11
C LEU A 26 -11.30 8.79 -6.16
N ALA A 27 -11.53 7.94 -7.13
CA ALA A 27 -12.41 8.26 -8.26
C ALA A 27 -13.75 7.51 -8.22
N GLY A 28 -13.90 6.57 -7.30
CA GLY A 28 -15.10 5.73 -7.24
C GLY A 28 -15.19 4.70 -8.36
N ASP A 29 -14.11 4.50 -9.11
CA ASP A 29 -14.11 3.60 -10.27
C ASP A 29 -13.34 2.30 -10.04
N GLY A 30 -12.76 2.11 -8.85
CA GLY A 30 -11.98 0.91 -8.54
C GLY A 30 -10.60 0.87 -9.18
N ASN A 31 -10.13 1.96 -9.79
CA ASN A 31 -8.84 2.00 -10.46
C ASN A 31 -7.84 2.98 -9.84
N HIS A 32 -8.32 3.96 -9.09
CA HIS A 32 -7.48 5.00 -8.50
C HIS A 32 -7.63 4.98 -7.00
N TYR A 33 -6.61 4.50 -6.31
CA TYR A 33 -6.65 4.36 -4.86
C TYR A 33 -5.62 5.24 -4.17
N SER A 34 -5.93 5.63 -2.94
CA SER A 34 -4.98 6.23 -2.02
C SER A 34 -4.76 5.24 -0.87
N ALA A 35 -3.53 4.91 -0.58
CA ALA A 35 -3.20 4.01 0.52
C ALA A 35 -2.27 4.72 1.50
N ASN A 36 -2.61 4.67 2.78
CA ASN A 36 -1.74 5.13 3.86
C ASN A 36 -1.33 3.91 4.67
N VAL A 37 -0.04 3.64 4.73
CA VAL A 37 0.51 2.45 5.39
C VAL A 37 1.47 2.87 6.48
N ILE A 38 1.19 2.46 7.70
CA ILE A 38 2.02 2.75 8.86
C ILE A 38 2.52 1.42 9.41
N SER A 39 3.85 1.25 9.51
CA SER A 39 4.42 -0.02 9.97
C SER A 39 5.73 0.21 10.69
N THR A 40 6.00 -0.61 11.71
CA THR A 40 7.29 -0.62 12.40
C THR A 40 8.43 -1.02 11.46
N ALA A 41 8.13 -1.75 10.40
CA ALA A 41 9.13 -2.12 9.40
C ALA A 41 9.69 -0.91 8.64
N PHE A 42 9.04 0.24 8.74
CA PHE A 42 9.48 1.47 8.07
C PHE A 42 10.43 2.31 8.94
N ILE A 43 10.64 1.93 10.18
CA ILE A 43 11.54 2.65 11.07
C ILE A 43 12.96 2.62 10.49
N GLY A 44 13.59 3.79 10.38
CA GLY A 44 14.95 3.91 9.83
C GLY A 44 15.04 3.82 8.31
N LYS A 45 13.90 3.74 7.61
CA LYS A 45 13.88 3.67 6.15
C LYS A 45 13.40 5.00 5.57
N ASN A 46 14.01 5.39 4.43
CA ASN A 46 13.54 6.57 3.72
C ASN A 46 12.26 6.25 2.93
N ARG A 47 11.66 7.30 2.34
CA ARG A 47 10.39 7.14 1.62
C ARG A 47 10.48 6.14 0.46
N VAL A 48 11.57 6.18 -0.28
CA VAL A 48 11.76 5.27 -1.42
C VAL A 48 11.78 3.82 -0.95
N GLN A 49 12.51 3.54 0.12
CA GLN A 49 12.59 2.18 0.67
C GLN A 49 11.23 1.71 1.20
N GLN A 50 10.49 2.61 1.85
CA GLN A 50 9.16 2.30 2.35
C GLN A 50 8.21 1.95 1.19
N HIS A 51 8.22 2.77 0.14
CA HIS A 51 7.39 2.53 -1.04
C HIS A 51 7.74 1.22 -1.73
N GLN A 52 9.03 0.93 -1.84
CA GLN A 52 9.49 -0.33 -2.45
C GLN A 52 8.97 -1.55 -1.69
N ARG A 53 8.89 -1.47 -0.37
CA ARG A 53 8.34 -2.56 0.44
C ARG A 53 6.87 -2.81 0.12
N VAL A 54 6.09 -1.74 -0.03
CA VAL A 54 4.67 -1.86 -0.35
C VAL A 54 4.48 -2.41 -1.76
N TYR A 55 5.23 -1.91 -2.74
CA TYR A 55 5.12 -2.41 -4.11
C TYR A 55 5.54 -3.87 -4.21
N ALA A 56 6.55 -4.28 -3.45
CA ALA A 56 6.94 -5.69 -3.40
C ALA A 56 5.82 -6.54 -2.81
N ALA A 57 5.09 -6.02 -1.82
CA ALA A 57 3.95 -6.72 -1.24
C ALA A 57 2.83 -6.92 -2.27
N LEU A 58 2.68 -5.97 -3.18
CA LEU A 58 1.69 -6.07 -4.27
C LEU A 58 2.17 -6.94 -5.43
N LYS A 59 3.43 -7.37 -5.40
CA LYS A 59 3.98 -8.39 -6.31
C LYS A 59 3.84 -8.03 -7.78
N GLY A 60 4.08 -6.76 -8.11
CA GLY A 60 4.05 -6.31 -9.50
C GLY A 60 2.66 -6.17 -10.10
N ARG A 61 1.61 -6.23 -9.29
CA ARG A 61 0.24 -6.12 -9.77
C ARG A 61 -0.15 -4.70 -10.17
N MET A 62 0.67 -3.73 -9.80
CA MET A 62 0.41 -2.32 -10.10
C MET A 62 0.21 -2.06 -11.59
N GLY A 63 1.01 -2.67 -12.44
CA GLY A 63 0.94 -2.43 -13.88
C GLY A 63 -0.22 -3.11 -14.58
N GLY A 64 -0.74 -4.21 -14.03
CA GLY A 64 -1.78 -5.00 -14.68
C GLY A 64 -3.15 -4.86 -14.06
N GLU A 65 -3.21 -4.85 -12.75
CA GLU A 65 -4.47 -4.89 -12.02
C GLU A 65 -4.80 -3.58 -11.30
N LEU A 66 -3.83 -2.70 -11.14
CA LEU A 66 -4.00 -1.45 -10.41
C LEU A 66 -3.33 -0.33 -11.21
N HIS A 67 -4.15 0.61 -11.70
CA HIS A 67 -3.66 1.66 -12.58
C HIS A 67 -2.93 2.78 -11.85
N ALA A 68 -3.41 3.15 -10.69
CA ALA A 68 -2.80 4.23 -9.94
C ALA A 68 -3.00 4.02 -8.44
N LEU A 69 -1.92 4.19 -7.70
CA LEU A 69 -1.95 4.11 -6.25
C LEU A 69 -1.16 5.29 -5.69
N ALA A 70 -1.87 6.21 -5.05
CA ALA A 70 -1.23 7.29 -4.31
C ALA A 70 -0.81 6.72 -2.95
N LEU A 71 0.48 6.50 -2.77
CA LEU A 71 0.99 5.79 -1.61
C LEU A 71 1.64 6.75 -0.62
N GLN A 72 1.21 6.66 0.63
CA GLN A 72 1.83 7.35 1.75
C GLN A 72 2.27 6.32 2.77
N THR A 73 3.49 6.45 3.25
CA THR A 73 4.06 5.50 4.20
C THR A 73 4.70 6.26 5.36
N SER A 74 4.67 5.65 6.53
CA SER A 74 5.34 6.20 7.70
C SER A 74 5.57 5.13 8.74
N ALA A 75 6.50 5.41 9.66
CA ALA A 75 6.69 4.58 10.85
C ALA A 75 5.74 5.09 11.94
N PRO A 76 5.27 4.21 12.85
CA PRO A 76 4.46 4.66 13.96
C PRO A 76 5.25 5.57 14.87
N GLU A 77 4.57 6.56 15.40
CA GLU A 77 5.15 7.41 16.44
C GLU A 77 5.16 6.61 17.73
N GLY A 78 6.38 6.47 18.29
CA GLY A 78 6.47 5.63 19.42
C GLY A 78 7.42 5.91 20.45
#